data_ef31aec8dc1d4d4463f284bba17b03e9
#
_entry.id   ef31aec8dc1d4d4463f284bba17b03e9
#
_cell.length_a   1.000
_cell.length_b   1.000
_cell.length_c   1.000
_cell.angle_alpha   90.00
_cell.angle_beta   90.00
_cell.angle_gamma   90.00
#
_symmetry.space_group_name_H-M   'P 1'
#
loop_
_entity.id
_entity.type
_entity.pdbx_description
1 polymer ?
#
loop_
_entity_poly.entity_id
_entity_poly.type
_entity_poly.pdbx_seq_one_letter_code
_entity_poly.pdbx_strand_id
1 'polypeptide(L)'
;VVRLREIAGPDLYRRNPFRVIGLATNAKPAQVRAQRHLLLGALELGSGTVPGDRRLALPRPPTAQEVRAAFDALERADHRLVDELFWWWGEPGACGCPAELHEVHDDAVEAHAKALDTETDEDLWVDAADAWMDALDHPRFWDHVRHRMKVLSDRRMDESTVSGLGQALPGALLVPQVALAGTRPRLAGLLDTWDVPAALVDDARRTAAAPTSRRIDELVEEVHTLLVDSANRAAADRVDELPALAELLEELAPHARYRWSARQRNRTAVMLNNCGLALKTTDLPRAVALMRRALAFVVEQSDRATIEDNLATTPTPRWDQQQPAHGQNPVLSPRWPSNLAVFAAFIAAVTAFLSGLLDAPTWLTVVAAVLFSWLPMRVITAGWYRSMGDVTTFVVGGLAFVGGWWAYRELPFAALAPFLWSCLAFTLVSPFVYALVADGRNHR
;
A
#
# COMPACT_ATOMS: atom_id res chain seq x y z
N VAL A 1 1.46 -29.22 -6.98
CA VAL A 1 2.12 -28.33 -5.99
C VAL A 1 3.18 -27.45 -6.64
N VAL A 2 4.07 -27.99 -7.52
CA VAL A 2 5.11 -27.16 -8.20
C VAL A 2 4.44 -26.00 -8.96
N ARG A 3 3.46 -26.29 -9.80
CA ARG A 3 2.72 -25.27 -10.55
C ARG A 3 2.10 -24.19 -9.67
N LEU A 4 1.52 -24.57 -8.52
CA LEU A 4 0.92 -23.65 -7.57
C LEU A 4 1.93 -22.62 -7.08
N ARG A 5 3.16 -23.04 -6.77
CA ARG A 5 4.25 -22.14 -6.36
C ARG A 5 4.75 -21.23 -7.47
N GLU A 6 4.70 -21.71 -8.72
CA GLU A 6 5.10 -20.92 -9.89
C GLU A 6 4.16 -19.75 -10.17
N ILE A 7 2.85 -19.98 -9.99
CA ILE A 7 1.83 -18.98 -10.31
C ILE A 7 1.43 -18.09 -9.14
N ALA A 8 1.67 -18.54 -7.90
CA ALA A 8 1.37 -17.76 -6.71
C ALA A 8 2.20 -16.46 -6.69
N GLY A 9 1.54 -15.35 -6.98
CA GLY A 9 2.17 -14.02 -7.04
C GLY A 9 1.19 -12.93 -7.47
N PRO A 10 1.61 -11.67 -7.56
CA PRO A 10 0.73 -10.54 -7.88
C PRO A 10 0.02 -10.67 -9.24
N ASP A 11 0.59 -11.43 -10.17
CA ASP A 11 0.01 -11.67 -11.49
C ASP A 11 -0.87 -12.93 -11.56
N LEU A 12 -1.22 -13.55 -10.43
CA LEU A 12 -1.92 -14.83 -10.34
C LEU A 12 -3.10 -14.94 -11.33
N TYR A 13 -3.99 -13.96 -11.30
CA TYR A 13 -5.16 -13.93 -12.20
C TYR A 13 -4.83 -13.29 -13.55
N ARG A 14 -3.91 -12.33 -13.62
CA ARG A 14 -3.53 -11.68 -14.88
C ARG A 14 -2.89 -12.65 -15.87
N ARG A 15 -2.14 -13.63 -15.36
CA ARG A 15 -1.47 -14.68 -16.15
C ARG A 15 -2.25 -15.99 -16.20
N ASN A 16 -3.42 -16.06 -15.58
CA ASN A 16 -4.22 -17.28 -15.65
C ASN A 16 -4.55 -17.62 -17.11
N PRO A 17 -4.26 -18.85 -17.59
CA PRO A 17 -4.45 -19.23 -18.97
C PRO A 17 -5.89 -19.04 -19.46
N PHE A 18 -6.87 -19.34 -18.63
CA PHE A 18 -8.29 -19.17 -18.98
C PHE A 18 -8.67 -17.71 -19.20
N ARG A 19 -8.14 -16.79 -18.38
CA ARG A 19 -8.29 -15.33 -18.56
C ARG A 19 -7.65 -14.86 -19.85
N VAL A 20 -6.41 -15.30 -20.12
CA VAL A 20 -5.64 -14.89 -21.31
C VAL A 20 -6.33 -15.30 -22.61
N ILE A 21 -6.87 -16.54 -22.66
CA ILE A 21 -7.48 -17.08 -23.87
C ILE A 21 -9.01 -16.96 -23.92
N GLY A 22 -9.65 -16.51 -22.84
CA GLY A 22 -11.10 -16.31 -22.76
C GLY A 22 -11.89 -17.61 -22.87
N LEU A 23 -11.47 -18.67 -22.17
CA LEU A 23 -12.17 -19.95 -22.10
C LEU A 23 -12.66 -20.26 -20.70
N ALA A 24 -13.77 -21.00 -20.61
CA ALA A 24 -14.25 -21.57 -19.37
C ALA A 24 -13.40 -22.79 -18.96
N THR A 25 -13.31 -23.09 -17.65
CA THR A 25 -12.56 -24.23 -17.11
C THR A 25 -13.04 -25.57 -17.64
N ASN A 26 -14.36 -25.71 -17.92
CA ASN A 26 -14.98 -26.90 -18.46
C ASN A 26 -14.82 -27.05 -19.99
N ALA A 27 -14.05 -26.16 -20.64
CA ALA A 27 -13.84 -26.21 -22.11
C ALA A 27 -13.25 -27.55 -22.56
N LYS A 28 -13.91 -28.14 -23.58
CA LYS A 28 -13.50 -29.41 -24.17
C LYS A 28 -12.28 -29.21 -25.08
N PRO A 29 -11.46 -30.23 -25.32
CA PRO A 29 -10.28 -30.15 -26.20
C PRO A 29 -10.56 -29.56 -27.60
N ALA A 30 -11.75 -29.82 -28.16
CA ALA A 30 -12.14 -29.23 -29.43
C ALA A 30 -12.33 -27.72 -29.36
N GLN A 31 -12.92 -27.22 -28.26
CA GLN A 31 -13.10 -25.78 -28.03
C GLN A 31 -11.74 -25.09 -27.80
N VAL A 32 -10.83 -25.71 -27.04
CA VAL A 32 -9.48 -25.21 -26.86
C VAL A 32 -8.75 -25.08 -28.21
N ARG A 33 -8.83 -26.10 -29.08
CA ARG A 33 -8.22 -26.03 -30.43
C ARG A 33 -8.84 -24.92 -31.29
N ALA A 34 -10.17 -24.82 -31.31
CA ALA A 34 -10.88 -23.79 -32.07
C ALA A 34 -10.49 -22.39 -31.62
N GLN A 35 -10.45 -22.17 -30.32
CA GLN A 35 -10.02 -20.89 -29.71
C GLN A 35 -8.57 -20.56 -30.05
N ARG A 36 -7.66 -21.53 -30.04
CA ARG A 36 -6.26 -21.35 -30.43
C ARG A 36 -6.13 -20.79 -31.86
N HIS A 37 -6.85 -21.39 -32.82
CA HIS A 37 -6.86 -20.92 -34.22
C HIS A 37 -7.43 -19.50 -34.32
N LEU A 38 -8.53 -19.22 -33.63
CA LEU A 38 -9.18 -17.91 -33.62
C LEU A 38 -8.26 -16.83 -33.09
N LEU A 39 -7.66 -17.06 -31.90
CA LEU A 39 -6.83 -16.05 -31.23
C LEU A 39 -5.53 -15.78 -31.96
N LEU A 40 -4.81 -16.82 -32.38
CA LEU A 40 -3.54 -16.66 -33.11
C LEU A 40 -3.79 -15.99 -34.47
N GLY A 41 -4.86 -16.37 -35.19
CA GLY A 41 -5.23 -15.72 -36.44
C GLY A 41 -5.61 -14.24 -36.24
N ALA A 42 -6.36 -13.91 -35.20
CA ALA A 42 -6.70 -12.52 -34.87
C ALA A 42 -5.46 -11.66 -34.57
N LEU A 43 -4.50 -12.22 -33.83
CA LEU A 43 -3.25 -11.53 -33.52
C LEU A 43 -2.37 -11.32 -34.76
N GLU A 44 -2.31 -12.31 -35.67
CA GLU A 44 -1.60 -12.21 -36.95
C GLU A 44 -2.20 -11.13 -37.85
N LEU A 45 -3.52 -10.94 -37.79
CA LEU A 45 -4.23 -9.90 -38.55
C LEU A 45 -4.21 -8.53 -37.88
N GLY A 46 -3.55 -8.41 -36.70
CA GLY A 46 -3.50 -7.16 -35.95
C GLY A 46 -4.84 -6.74 -35.33
N SER A 47 -5.78 -7.69 -35.16
CA SER A 47 -7.06 -7.44 -34.52
C SER A 47 -6.86 -7.16 -33.03
N GLY A 48 -7.19 -5.96 -32.57
CA GLY A 48 -7.11 -5.56 -31.16
C GLY A 48 -8.19 -6.20 -30.26
N THR A 49 -9.20 -6.85 -30.85
CA THR A 49 -10.28 -7.55 -30.13
C THR A 49 -10.08 -9.05 -30.17
N VAL A 50 -9.86 -9.61 -29.00
CA VAL A 50 -9.74 -11.06 -28.82
C VAL A 50 -11.09 -11.62 -28.39
N PRO A 51 -11.73 -12.51 -29.16
CA PRO A 51 -12.99 -13.13 -28.77
C PRO A 51 -12.81 -14.06 -27.56
N GLY A 52 -13.73 -14.03 -26.62
CA GLY A 52 -13.75 -14.94 -25.48
C GLY A 52 -14.53 -14.42 -24.29
N ASP A 53 -14.70 -15.24 -23.26
CA ASP A 53 -15.29 -14.83 -21.99
C ASP A 53 -14.37 -13.82 -21.30
N ARG A 54 -14.91 -12.66 -20.91
CA ARG A 54 -14.15 -11.55 -20.32
C ARG A 54 -14.81 -11.01 -19.08
N ARG A 55 -15.18 -11.88 -18.17
CA ARG A 55 -15.70 -11.49 -16.84
C ARG A 55 -14.73 -10.55 -16.14
N LEU A 56 -13.41 -10.80 -16.28
CA LEU A 56 -12.38 -9.85 -15.91
C LEU A 56 -11.62 -9.40 -17.16
N ALA A 57 -11.73 -8.11 -17.50
CA ALA A 57 -10.95 -7.55 -18.58
C ALA A 57 -9.45 -7.64 -18.30
N LEU A 58 -8.66 -8.00 -19.32
CA LEU A 58 -7.22 -7.86 -19.21
C LEU A 58 -6.85 -6.37 -19.25
N PRO A 59 -5.86 -5.92 -18.46
CA PRO A 59 -5.43 -4.51 -18.44
C PRO A 59 -4.86 -4.06 -19.79
N ARG A 60 -4.38 -5.01 -20.60
CA ARG A 60 -3.94 -4.81 -21.98
C ARG A 60 -4.23 -6.06 -22.83
N PRO A 61 -4.32 -5.93 -24.16
CA PRO A 61 -4.41 -7.09 -25.03
C PRO A 61 -3.20 -8.02 -24.84
N PRO A 62 -3.42 -9.35 -24.80
CA PRO A 62 -2.32 -10.30 -24.66
C PRO A 62 -1.47 -10.35 -25.93
N THR A 63 -0.19 -10.53 -25.77
CA THR A 63 0.74 -10.79 -26.88
C THR A 63 0.60 -12.21 -27.44
N ALA A 64 1.04 -12.44 -28.66
CA ALA A 64 1.07 -13.77 -29.26
C ALA A 64 1.88 -14.79 -28.42
N GLN A 65 2.93 -14.34 -27.74
CA GLN A 65 3.72 -15.18 -26.85
C GLN A 65 2.94 -15.59 -25.60
N GLU A 66 2.22 -14.64 -24.96
CA GLU A 66 1.37 -14.92 -23.80
C GLU A 66 0.24 -15.88 -24.16
N VAL A 67 -0.39 -15.70 -25.33
CA VAL A 67 -1.43 -16.60 -25.82
C VAL A 67 -0.88 -18.02 -26.05
N ARG A 68 0.30 -18.16 -26.69
CA ARG A 68 0.93 -19.49 -26.89
C ARG A 68 1.25 -20.14 -25.55
N ALA A 69 1.88 -19.41 -24.63
CA ALA A 69 2.21 -19.93 -23.30
C ALA A 69 0.97 -20.37 -22.51
N ALA A 70 -0.15 -19.64 -22.64
CA ALA A 70 -1.43 -20.01 -22.02
C ALA A 70 -1.98 -21.33 -22.57
N PHE A 71 -1.94 -21.55 -23.90
CA PHE A 71 -2.34 -22.82 -24.47
C PHE A 71 -1.42 -23.97 -24.07
N ASP A 72 -0.11 -23.76 -24.06
CA ASP A 72 0.87 -24.76 -23.64
C ASP A 72 0.69 -25.17 -22.17
N ALA A 73 0.29 -24.21 -21.30
CA ALA A 73 -0.05 -24.50 -19.91
C ALA A 73 -1.29 -25.41 -19.80
N LEU A 74 -2.33 -25.19 -20.63
CA LEU A 74 -3.55 -26.01 -20.62
C LEU A 74 -3.37 -27.40 -21.24
N GLU A 75 -2.35 -27.62 -22.05
CA GLU A 75 -1.99 -28.95 -22.58
C GLU A 75 -1.45 -29.88 -21.48
N ARG A 76 -0.92 -29.32 -20.40
CA ARG A 76 -0.43 -30.07 -19.24
C ARG A 76 -1.55 -30.22 -18.22
N ALA A 77 -2.05 -31.41 -18.01
CA ALA A 77 -3.16 -31.68 -17.12
C ALA A 77 -2.90 -31.26 -15.67
N ASP A 78 -1.66 -31.46 -15.19
CA ASP A 78 -1.21 -31.03 -13.84
C ASP A 78 -1.19 -29.51 -13.68
N HIS A 79 -0.82 -28.76 -14.72
CA HIS A 79 -0.89 -27.30 -14.74
C HIS A 79 -2.34 -26.82 -14.82
N ARG A 80 -3.10 -27.41 -15.75
CA ARG A 80 -4.51 -27.07 -15.96
C ARG A 80 -5.34 -27.24 -14.69
N LEU A 81 -5.15 -28.35 -13.94
CA LEU A 81 -5.85 -28.55 -12.66
C LEU A 81 -5.62 -27.44 -11.67
N VAL A 82 -4.38 -26.93 -11.58
CA VAL A 82 -4.04 -25.82 -10.68
C VAL A 82 -4.58 -24.50 -11.21
N ASP A 83 -4.45 -24.23 -12.52
CA ASP A 83 -4.95 -23.00 -13.13
C ASP A 83 -6.50 -22.90 -13.05
N GLU A 84 -7.23 -24.04 -13.04
CA GLU A 84 -8.68 -24.12 -12.81
C GLU A 84 -9.10 -23.72 -11.40
N LEU A 85 -8.24 -23.84 -10.37
CA LEU A 85 -8.51 -23.36 -9.01
C LEU A 85 -8.61 -21.83 -8.94
N PHE A 86 -7.99 -21.11 -9.87
CA PHE A 86 -7.93 -19.65 -9.89
C PHE A 86 -8.71 -19.05 -11.08
N TRP A 87 -9.77 -19.77 -11.52
CA TRP A 87 -10.67 -19.30 -12.55
C TRP A 87 -12.08 -19.83 -12.33
N TRP A 88 -13.07 -19.11 -12.80
CA TRP A 88 -14.48 -19.45 -12.59
C TRP A 88 -14.79 -20.90 -12.98
N TRP A 89 -15.43 -21.63 -12.08
CA TRP A 89 -15.98 -22.95 -12.38
C TRP A 89 -17.30 -22.86 -13.16
N GLY A 90 -18.05 -21.74 -12.98
CA GLY A 90 -19.33 -21.49 -13.65
C GLY A 90 -20.42 -22.46 -13.23
N GLU A 91 -21.42 -22.59 -14.07
CA GLU A 91 -22.56 -23.49 -13.81
C GLU A 91 -22.12 -24.93 -13.57
N PRO A 92 -22.66 -25.63 -12.56
CA PRO A 92 -22.40 -27.05 -12.35
C PRO A 92 -22.83 -27.87 -13.56
N GLY A 93 -21.93 -28.71 -14.06
CA GLY A 93 -22.18 -29.61 -15.16
C GLY A 93 -22.12 -31.08 -14.72
N ALA A 94 -21.26 -31.86 -15.38
CA ALA A 94 -21.05 -33.26 -15.06
C ALA A 94 -20.40 -33.57 -13.73
N CYS A 95 -19.95 -32.54 -12.99
CA CYS A 95 -19.34 -32.71 -11.66
C CYS A 95 -20.34 -33.17 -10.59
N GLY A 96 -21.64 -32.91 -10.77
CA GLY A 96 -22.66 -33.23 -9.76
C GLY A 96 -22.51 -32.46 -8.45
N CYS A 97 -21.78 -31.34 -8.48
CA CYS A 97 -21.60 -30.46 -7.33
C CYS A 97 -22.84 -29.58 -7.10
N PRO A 98 -23.10 -29.13 -5.85
CA PRO A 98 -24.11 -28.09 -5.60
C PRO A 98 -23.75 -26.79 -6.34
N ALA A 99 -24.75 -26.04 -6.81
CA ALA A 99 -24.53 -24.73 -7.43
C ALA A 99 -23.84 -23.77 -6.46
N GLU A 100 -24.26 -23.78 -5.22
CA GLU A 100 -23.68 -22.99 -4.12
C GLU A 100 -22.15 -23.11 -4.01
N LEU A 101 -21.59 -24.33 -4.16
CA LEU A 101 -20.14 -24.50 -4.16
C LEU A 101 -19.46 -23.71 -5.29
N HIS A 102 -20.04 -23.74 -6.49
CA HIS A 102 -19.49 -23.03 -7.63
C HIS A 102 -19.62 -21.52 -7.46
N GLU A 103 -20.73 -21.03 -6.90
CA GLU A 103 -20.96 -19.62 -6.59
C GLU A 103 -19.93 -19.11 -5.57
N VAL A 104 -19.77 -19.79 -4.44
CA VAL A 104 -18.82 -19.38 -3.38
C VAL A 104 -17.37 -19.39 -3.92
N HIS A 105 -16.99 -20.39 -4.72
CA HIS A 105 -15.67 -20.41 -5.33
C HIS A 105 -15.49 -19.28 -6.35
N ASP A 106 -16.46 -19.04 -7.19
CA ASP A 106 -16.40 -18.02 -8.24
C ASP A 106 -16.35 -16.62 -7.64
N ASP A 107 -17.07 -16.38 -6.52
CA ASP A 107 -17.01 -15.15 -5.72
C ASP A 107 -15.61 -14.96 -5.12
N ALA A 108 -15.00 -16.02 -4.59
CA ALA A 108 -13.64 -15.97 -4.05
C ALA A 108 -12.58 -15.59 -5.12
N VAL A 109 -12.70 -16.18 -6.32
CA VAL A 109 -11.86 -15.85 -7.48
C VAL A 109 -12.05 -14.39 -7.88
N GLU A 110 -13.28 -13.90 -7.92
CA GLU A 110 -13.61 -12.53 -8.30
C GLU A 110 -13.09 -11.52 -7.27
N ALA A 111 -13.35 -11.73 -5.98
CA ALA A 111 -12.92 -10.87 -4.89
C ALA A 111 -11.38 -10.74 -4.88
N HIS A 112 -10.67 -11.87 -4.92
CA HIS A 112 -9.21 -11.85 -4.90
C HIS A 112 -8.60 -11.25 -6.18
N ALA A 113 -9.21 -11.49 -7.34
CA ALA A 113 -8.76 -10.85 -8.58
C ALA A 113 -8.94 -9.33 -8.54
N LYS A 114 -10.05 -8.83 -8.00
CA LYS A 114 -10.31 -7.39 -7.79
C LYS A 114 -9.31 -6.78 -6.81
N ALA A 115 -9.04 -7.44 -5.68
CA ALA A 115 -8.03 -7.02 -4.73
C ALA A 115 -6.66 -6.85 -5.39
N LEU A 116 -6.24 -7.83 -6.22
CA LEU A 116 -4.97 -7.78 -6.95
C LEU A 116 -4.96 -6.74 -8.09
N ASP A 117 -6.07 -6.49 -8.74
CA ASP A 117 -6.15 -5.49 -9.81
C ASP A 117 -6.17 -4.05 -9.25
N THR A 118 -6.73 -3.83 -8.05
CA THR A 118 -6.80 -2.52 -7.38
C THR A 118 -5.60 -2.28 -6.44
N GLU A 119 -5.10 -3.32 -5.77
CA GLU A 119 -3.95 -3.40 -4.85
C GLU A 119 -4.00 -2.48 -3.61
N THR A 120 -4.59 -1.28 -3.71
CA THR A 120 -4.59 -0.24 -2.65
C THR A 120 -5.83 -0.24 -1.77
N ASP A 121 -6.86 -0.96 -2.15
CA ASP A 121 -8.12 -1.03 -1.42
C ASP A 121 -8.05 -2.15 -0.38
N GLU A 122 -7.95 -1.77 0.89
CA GLU A 122 -7.80 -2.69 2.00
C GLU A 122 -9.05 -3.56 2.21
N ASP A 123 -10.25 -3.01 1.95
CA ASP A 123 -11.51 -3.73 2.11
C ASP A 123 -11.61 -4.90 1.11
N LEU A 124 -11.13 -4.72 -0.12
CA LEU A 124 -11.12 -5.80 -1.11
C LEU A 124 -10.21 -6.97 -0.70
N TRP A 125 -9.14 -6.72 0.06
CA TRP A 125 -8.29 -7.79 0.59
C TRP A 125 -8.96 -8.57 1.72
N VAL A 126 -9.75 -7.91 2.54
CA VAL A 126 -10.57 -8.57 3.57
C VAL A 126 -11.63 -9.42 2.92
N ASP A 127 -12.39 -8.85 1.95
CA ASP A 127 -13.42 -9.58 1.19
C ASP A 127 -12.82 -10.81 0.49
N ALA A 128 -11.62 -10.69 -0.08
CA ALA A 128 -10.93 -11.80 -0.73
C ALA A 128 -10.53 -12.91 0.26
N ALA A 129 -10.08 -12.55 1.45
CA ALA A 129 -9.73 -13.51 2.49
C ALA A 129 -10.97 -14.28 2.95
N ASP A 130 -12.04 -13.58 3.29
CA ASP A 130 -13.30 -14.17 3.76
C ASP A 130 -13.89 -15.10 2.69
N ALA A 131 -14.00 -14.63 1.43
CA ALA A 131 -14.55 -15.43 0.35
C ALA A 131 -13.75 -16.71 0.07
N TRP A 132 -12.40 -16.64 0.12
CA TRP A 132 -11.58 -17.84 -0.06
C TRP A 132 -11.69 -18.81 1.12
N MET A 133 -11.84 -18.32 2.36
CA MET A 133 -12.04 -19.20 3.51
C MET A 133 -13.40 -19.90 3.42
N ASP A 134 -14.46 -19.18 3.06
CA ASP A 134 -15.77 -19.77 2.81
C ASP A 134 -15.73 -20.86 1.72
N ALA A 135 -15.01 -20.61 0.63
CA ALA A 135 -14.84 -21.58 -0.45
C ALA A 135 -14.09 -22.83 0.04
N LEU A 136 -12.98 -22.67 0.78
CA LEU A 136 -12.15 -23.79 1.25
C LEU A 136 -12.83 -24.60 2.34
N ASP A 137 -13.67 -23.99 3.16
CA ASP A 137 -14.43 -24.63 4.23
C ASP A 137 -15.65 -25.40 3.68
N HIS A 138 -16.04 -25.16 2.43
CA HIS A 138 -17.15 -25.87 1.83
C HIS A 138 -16.84 -27.37 1.72
N PRO A 139 -17.66 -28.26 2.30
CA PRO A 139 -17.34 -29.71 2.46
C PRO A 139 -17.11 -30.45 1.15
N ARG A 140 -17.61 -29.92 0.03
CA ARG A 140 -17.51 -30.53 -1.30
C ARG A 140 -16.44 -29.88 -2.20
N PHE A 141 -15.66 -28.91 -1.68
CA PHE A 141 -14.63 -28.22 -2.48
C PHE A 141 -13.62 -29.21 -3.08
N TRP A 142 -13.04 -30.04 -2.26
CA TRP A 142 -12.05 -31.03 -2.70
C TRP A 142 -12.66 -32.18 -3.53
N ASP A 143 -13.96 -32.45 -3.39
CA ASP A 143 -14.66 -33.40 -4.27
C ASP A 143 -14.74 -32.87 -5.71
N HIS A 144 -14.96 -31.56 -5.90
CA HIS A 144 -14.89 -30.93 -7.21
C HIS A 144 -13.50 -31.07 -7.82
N VAL A 145 -12.44 -30.77 -7.07
CA VAL A 145 -11.04 -30.90 -7.53
C VAL A 145 -10.72 -32.35 -7.91
N ARG A 146 -11.17 -33.34 -7.13
CA ARG A 146 -11.07 -34.78 -7.47
C ARG A 146 -11.81 -35.13 -8.76
N HIS A 147 -13.00 -34.56 -8.94
CA HIS A 147 -13.74 -34.76 -10.17
C HIS A 147 -12.96 -34.20 -11.38
N ARG A 148 -12.44 -33.00 -11.29
CA ARG A 148 -11.65 -32.36 -12.35
C ARG A 148 -10.39 -33.17 -12.67
N MET A 149 -9.66 -33.64 -11.67
CA MET A 149 -8.52 -34.52 -11.85
C MET A 149 -8.88 -35.79 -12.65
N LYS A 150 -10.02 -36.42 -12.36
CA LYS A 150 -10.51 -37.60 -13.11
C LYS A 150 -10.87 -37.25 -14.56
N VAL A 151 -11.48 -36.08 -14.79
CA VAL A 151 -11.85 -35.61 -16.16
C VAL A 151 -10.58 -35.34 -16.99
N LEU A 152 -9.53 -34.79 -16.38
CA LEU A 152 -8.25 -34.53 -17.05
C LEU A 152 -7.47 -35.84 -17.37
N SER A 153 -7.77 -36.92 -16.65
CA SER A 153 -7.30 -38.29 -16.93
C SER A 153 -5.79 -38.46 -17.09
N ASP A 154 -4.96 -37.69 -16.38
CA ASP A 154 -3.49 -37.85 -16.36
C ASP A 154 -3.11 -38.90 -15.31
N ARG A 155 -2.41 -39.96 -15.73
CA ARG A 155 -1.97 -41.05 -14.85
C ARG A 155 -0.95 -40.61 -13.78
N ARG A 156 -0.36 -39.43 -13.93
CA ARG A 156 0.59 -38.87 -12.96
C ARG A 156 -0.10 -38.15 -11.81
N MET A 157 -1.40 -37.89 -11.92
CA MET A 157 -2.21 -37.27 -10.89
C MET A 157 -3.01 -38.32 -10.15
N ASP A 158 -2.94 -38.28 -8.83
CA ASP A 158 -3.65 -39.19 -7.92
C ASP A 158 -4.14 -38.43 -6.68
N GLU A 159 -4.64 -39.14 -5.69
CA GLU A 159 -5.14 -38.53 -4.44
C GLU A 159 -4.05 -37.76 -3.68
N SER A 160 -2.78 -38.13 -3.84
CA SER A 160 -1.67 -37.36 -3.23
C SER A 160 -1.52 -35.98 -3.88
N THR A 161 -1.89 -35.83 -5.14
CA THR A 161 -1.94 -34.54 -5.84
C THR A 161 -2.98 -33.62 -5.19
N VAL A 162 -4.19 -34.12 -4.96
CA VAL A 162 -5.27 -33.35 -4.34
C VAL A 162 -4.93 -33.00 -2.88
N SER A 163 -4.43 -33.98 -2.12
CA SER A 163 -3.99 -33.77 -0.74
C SER A 163 -2.86 -32.75 -0.66
N GLY A 164 -1.89 -32.81 -1.58
CA GLY A 164 -0.79 -31.86 -1.65
C GLY A 164 -1.25 -30.43 -2.03
N LEU A 165 -2.26 -30.29 -2.89
CA LEU A 165 -2.89 -29.01 -3.18
C LEU A 165 -3.63 -28.49 -1.93
N GLY A 166 -4.36 -29.32 -1.21
CA GLY A 166 -5.07 -28.94 0.00
C GLY A 166 -4.13 -28.39 1.09
N GLN A 167 -2.95 -28.98 1.22
CA GLN A 167 -1.95 -28.49 2.16
C GLN A 167 -1.27 -27.18 1.72
N ALA A 168 -1.10 -26.99 0.42
CA ALA A 168 -0.32 -25.88 -0.12
C ALA A 168 -1.15 -24.64 -0.47
N LEU A 169 -2.44 -24.81 -0.78
CA LEU A 169 -3.30 -23.73 -1.29
C LEU A 169 -3.46 -22.58 -0.29
N PRO A 170 -3.73 -22.81 1.03
CA PRO A 170 -3.85 -21.71 1.97
C PRO A 170 -2.60 -20.81 2.02
N GLY A 171 -1.41 -21.41 2.01
CA GLY A 171 -0.17 -20.65 1.96
C GLY A 171 0.04 -19.93 0.62
N ALA A 172 -0.37 -20.54 -0.49
CA ALA A 172 -0.24 -19.95 -1.82
C ALA A 172 -1.14 -18.71 -2.02
N LEU A 173 -2.30 -18.67 -1.37
CA LEU A 173 -3.21 -17.52 -1.38
C LEU A 173 -2.60 -16.28 -0.70
N LEU A 174 -1.72 -16.46 0.28
CA LEU A 174 -1.03 -15.35 0.94
C LEU A 174 0.10 -14.75 0.09
N VAL A 175 0.70 -15.52 -0.84
CA VAL A 175 1.90 -15.11 -1.58
C VAL A 175 1.73 -13.80 -2.37
N PRO A 176 0.61 -13.56 -3.08
CA PRO A 176 0.39 -12.30 -3.78
C PRO A 176 0.44 -11.08 -2.85
N GLN A 177 -0.23 -11.16 -1.71
CA GLN A 177 -0.28 -10.11 -0.70
C GLN A 177 1.09 -9.88 -0.06
N VAL A 178 1.82 -10.94 0.26
CA VAL A 178 3.20 -10.89 0.76
C VAL A 178 4.14 -10.17 -0.21
N ALA A 179 4.04 -10.48 -1.50
CA ALA A 179 4.88 -9.85 -2.52
C ALA A 179 4.60 -8.34 -2.64
N LEU A 180 3.34 -7.93 -2.51
CA LEU A 180 2.94 -6.52 -2.53
C LEU A 180 3.28 -5.78 -1.23
N ALA A 181 3.30 -6.47 -0.09
CA ALA A 181 3.58 -5.88 1.22
C ALA A 181 4.95 -5.19 1.27
N GLY A 182 5.94 -5.63 0.49
CA GLY A 182 7.25 -4.98 0.40
C GLY A 182 7.21 -3.53 -0.07
N THR A 183 6.24 -3.19 -0.93
CA THR A 183 5.99 -1.83 -1.43
C THR A 183 4.79 -1.16 -0.78
N ARG A 184 3.93 -1.93 -0.11
CA ARG A 184 2.68 -1.52 0.54
C ARG A 184 2.56 -2.18 1.92
N PRO A 185 3.31 -1.69 2.91
CA PRO A 185 3.45 -2.36 4.22
C PRO A 185 2.12 -2.64 4.93
N ARG A 186 1.11 -1.79 4.72
CA ARG A 186 -0.23 -1.99 5.31
C ARG A 186 -0.86 -3.33 4.94
N LEU A 187 -0.58 -3.86 3.75
CA LEU A 187 -1.06 -5.18 3.34
C LEU A 187 -0.54 -6.30 4.25
N ALA A 188 0.62 -6.13 4.88
CA ALA A 188 1.08 -7.09 5.87
C ALA A 188 0.16 -7.16 7.11
N GLY A 189 -0.47 -6.03 7.50
CA GLY A 189 -1.48 -6.00 8.56
C GLY A 189 -2.67 -6.91 8.26
N LEU A 190 -3.12 -6.93 7.03
CA LEU A 190 -4.26 -7.71 6.56
C LEU A 190 -3.97 -9.21 6.38
N LEU A 191 -2.72 -9.67 6.53
CA LEU A 191 -2.43 -11.12 6.55
C LEU A 191 -3.11 -11.83 7.73
N ASP A 192 -3.46 -11.11 8.78
CA ASP A 192 -4.15 -11.67 9.95
C ASP A 192 -5.67 -11.85 9.72
N THR A 193 -6.24 -11.34 8.62
CA THR A 193 -7.66 -11.55 8.28
C THR A 193 -7.90 -12.93 7.67
N TRP A 194 -6.86 -13.57 7.11
CA TRP A 194 -6.97 -14.93 6.61
C TRP A 194 -7.12 -15.93 7.75
N ASP A 195 -8.19 -16.69 7.76
CA ASP A 195 -8.39 -17.77 8.75
C ASP A 195 -7.59 -19.03 8.36
N VAL A 196 -6.28 -18.88 8.38
CA VAL A 196 -5.32 -19.96 8.10
C VAL A 196 -4.46 -20.22 9.34
N PRO A 197 -3.78 -21.38 9.43
CA PRO A 197 -2.88 -21.67 10.55
C PRO A 197 -1.90 -20.52 10.82
N ALA A 198 -1.80 -20.06 12.05
CA ALA A 198 -0.95 -18.94 12.48
C ALA A 198 0.51 -19.06 12.00
N ALA A 199 1.02 -20.29 11.89
CA ALA A 199 2.36 -20.53 11.36
C ALA A 199 2.53 -20.08 9.91
N LEU A 200 1.48 -20.14 9.06
CA LEU A 200 1.51 -19.65 7.69
C LEU A 200 1.53 -18.12 7.66
N VAL A 201 0.75 -17.48 8.52
CA VAL A 201 0.75 -16.01 8.65
C VAL A 201 2.11 -15.52 9.16
N ASP A 202 2.68 -16.19 10.16
CA ASP A 202 4.00 -15.84 10.70
C ASP A 202 5.12 -16.00 9.66
N ASP A 203 5.05 -17.04 8.82
CA ASP A 203 5.99 -17.25 7.72
C ASP A 203 5.78 -16.22 6.59
N ALA A 204 4.54 -15.91 6.27
CA ALA A 204 4.17 -14.86 5.31
C ALA A 204 4.73 -13.50 5.73
N ARG A 205 4.53 -13.09 6.99
CA ARG A 205 5.09 -11.85 7.53
C ARG A 205 6.61 -11.84 7.55
N ARG A 206 7.24 -12.96 7.90
CA ARG A 206 8.70 -13.10 7.84
C ARG A 206 9.21 -12.94 6.43
N THR A 207 8.53 -13.52 5.45
CA THR A 207 8.87 -13.42 4.03
C THR A 207 8.71 -11.99 3.53
N ALA A 208 7.61 -11.31 3.85
CA ALA A 208 7.37 -9.90 3.49
C ALA A 208 8.46 -8.97 4.08
N ALA A 209 8.86 -9.22 5.33
CA ALA A 209 9.83 -8.40 6.05
C ALA A 209 11.31 -8.74 5.73
N ALA A 210 11.58 -9.88 5.09
CA ALA A 210 12.94 -10.36 4.86
C ALA A 210 13.84 -9.37 4.09
N PRO A 211 13.39 -8.66 3.04
CA PRO A 211 14.23 -7.67 2.36
C PRO A 211 14.62 -6.51 3.29
N THR A 212 13.67 -5.98 4.06
CA THR A 212 13.90 -4.89 5.03
C THR A 212 14.85 -5.33 6.15
N SER A 213 14.62 -6.52 6.71
CA SER A 213 15.50 -7.09 7.75
C SER A 213 16.93 -7.27 7.26
N ARG A 214 17.10 -7.80 6.05
CA ARG A 214 18.43 -7.94 5.41
C ARG A 214 19.11 -6.58 5.22
N ARG A 215 18.36 -5.58 4.75
CA ARG A 215 18.89 -4.23 4.56
C ARG A 215 19.32 -3.59 5.88
N ILE A 216 18.61 -3.84 6.98
CA ILE A 216 19.04 -3.43 8.33
C ILE A 216 20.36 -4.11 8.71
N ASP A 217 20.47 -5.43 8.49
CA ASP A 217 21.68 -6.19 8.80
C ASP A 217 22.91 -5.65 8.03
N GLU A 218 22.77 -5.42 6.72
CA GLU A 218 23.81 -4.88 5.87
C GLU A 218 24.25 -3.49 6.33
N LEU A 219 23.28 -2.63 6.65
CA LEU A 219 23.55 -1.25 7.06
C LEU A 219 24.18 -1.18 8.45
N VAL A 220 23.78 -2.05 9.38
CA VAL A 220 24.41 -2.17 10.70
C VAL A 220 25.88 -2.57 10.57
N GLU A 221 26.19 -3.52 9.69
CA GLU A 221 27.57 -3.96 9.46
C GLU A 221 28.42 -2.87 8.78
N GLU A 222 27.83 -2.16 7.82
CA GLU A 222 28.47 -1.02 7.15
C GLU A 222 28.81 0.09 8.16
N VAL A 223 27.85 0.49 9.00
CA VAL A 223 28.05 1.51 10.03
C VAL A 223 29.06 1.05 11.07
N HIS A 224 29.01 -0.22 11.48
CA HIS A 224 29.99 -0.79 12.40
C HIS A 224 31.43 -0.70 11.85
N THR A 225 31.62 -1.05 10.60
CA THR A 225 32.92 -0.96 9.93
C THR A 225 33.43 0.49 9.91
N LEU A 226 32.57 1.45 9.56
CA LEU A 226 32.94 2.88 9.57
C LEU A 226 33.33 3.38 10.97
N LEU A 227 32.66 2.88 12.03
CA LEU A 227 33.02 3.22 13.41
C LEU A 227 34.39 2.63 13.81
N VAL A 228 34.68 1.40 13.42
CA VAL A 228 35.99 0.74 13.65
C VAL A 228 37.10 1.51 12.96
N ASP A 229 36.88 1.98 11.75
CA ASP A 229 37.82 2.77 10.95
C ASP A 229 37.92 4.24 11.42
N SER A 230 37.23 4.59 12.50
CA SER A 230 37.14 5.96 13.05
C SER A 230 36.54 7.00 12.08
N ALA A 231 35.82 6.56 11.06
CA ALA A 231 35.09 7.40 10.12
C ALA A 231 33.73 7.87 10.71
N ASN A 232 33.76 8.43 11.92
CA ASN A 232 32.58 8.68 12.76
C ASN A 232 31.50 9.52 12.07
N ARG A 233 31.89 10.52 11.27
CA ARG A 233 30.94 11.36 10.55
C ARG A 233 30.22 10.56 9.45
N ALA A 234 30.96 9.78 8.68
CA ALA A 234 30.37 8.91 7.66
C ALA A 234 29.45 7.86 8.28
N ALA A 235 29.83 7.27 9.41
CA ALA A 235 28.99 6.36 10.17
C ALA A 235 27.69 7.01 10.61
N ALA A 236 27.75 8.25 11.12
CA ALA A 236 26.59 9.02 11.54
C ALA A 236 25.68 9.45 10.38
N ASP A 237 26.23 9.69 9.19
CA ASP A 237 25.43 9.97 8.00
C ASP A 237 24.72 8.70 7.51
N ARG A 238 25.40 7.56 7.63
CA ARG A 238 24.88 6.29 7.17
C ARG A 238 23.81 5.72 8.10
N VAL A 239 23.96 5.87 9.42
CA VAL A 239 23.02 5.36 10.43
C VAL A 239 21.63 6.02 10.33
N ASP A 240 21.53 7.20 9.73
CA ASP A 240 20.26 7.92 9.57
C ASP A 240 19.23 7.17 8.70
N GLU A 241 19.64 6.16 7.93
CA GLU A 241 18.73 5.30 7.17
C GLU A 241 18.03 4.24 8.07
N LEU A 242 18.67 3.80 9.17
CA LEU A 242 18.16 2.70 10.01
C LEU A 242 16.78 2.96 10.61
N PRO A 243 16.45 4.16 11.13
CA PRO A 243 15.13 4.42 11.68
C PRO A 243 13.97 4.20 10.72
N ALA A 244 14.11 4.64 9.48
CA ALA A 244 13.05 4.45 8.48
C ALA A 244 12.84 2.96 8.15
N LEU A 245 13.92 2.18 8.10
CA LEU A 245 13.84 0.73 7.91
C LEU A 245 13.23 0.02 9.12
N ALA A 246 13.54 0.47 10.35
CA ALA A 246 12.98 -0.08 11.57
C ALA A 246 11.47 0.25 11.71
N GLU A 247 11.03 1.43 11.27
CA GLU A 247 9.61 1.80 11.19
C GLU A 247 8.89 0.96 10.14
N LEU A 248 9.47 0.77 8.95
CA LEU A 248 8.94 -0.13 7.92
C LEU A 248 8.85 -1.57 8.42
N LEU A 249 9.86 -2.06 9.12
CA LEU A 249 9.85 -3.39 9.71
C LEU A 249 8.74 -3.53 10.76
N GLU A 250 8.45 -2.48 11.52
CA GLU A 250 7.35 -2.46 12.50
C GLU A 250 5.98 -2.61 11.85
N GLU A 251 5.77 -1.97 10.69
CA GLU A 251 4.52 -2.13 9.92
C GLU A 251 4.38 -3.54 9.36
N LEU A 252 5.47 -4.12 8.85
CA LEU A 252 5.48 -5.47 8.28
C LEU A 252 5.35 -6.55 9.35
N ALA A 253 6.01 -6.38 10.49
CA ALA A 253 6.09 -7.36 11.56
C ALA A 253 6.28 -6.68 12.93
N PRO A 254 5.19 -6.36 13.63
CA PRO A 254 5.24 -5.65 14.92
C PRO A 254 6.15 -6.34 15.95
N HIS A 255 7.04 -5.59 16.56
CA HIS A 255 8.04 -6.12 17.51
C HIS A 255 7.40 -6.72 18.76
N ALA A 256 6.21 -6.27 19.13
CA ALA A 256 5.47 -6.83 20.26
C ALA A 256 5.07 -8.30 20.05
N ARG A 257 4.87 -8.71 18.79
CA ARG A 257 4.51 -10.07 18.40
C ARG A 257 5.73 -10.90 17.97
N TYR A 258 6.71 -10.29 17.32
CA TYR A 258 7.82 -11.00 16.67
C TYR A 258 9.17 -10.67 17.30
N ARG A 259 9.74 -11.64 18.07
CA ARG A 259 11.05 -11.49 18.73
C ARG A 259 12.19 -11.13 17.76
N TRP A 260 12.14 -11.64 16.54
CA TRP A 260 13.17 -11.33 15.54
C TRP A 260 13.08 -9.87 15.06
N SER A 261 11.88 -9.31 14.92
CA SER A 261 11.66 -7.90 14.64
C SER A 261 12.11 -7.03 15.84
N ALA A 262 11.78 -7.43 17.05
CA ALA A 262 12.25 -6.78 18.27
C ALA A 262 13.79 -6.69 18.34
N ARG A 263 14.50 -7.74 17.93
CA ARG A 263 15.98 -7.72 17.88
C ARG A 263 16.50 -6.72 16.86
N GLN A 264 15.93 -6.66 15.67
CA GLN A 264 16.35 -5.71 14.65
C GLN A 264 16.12 -4.25 15.09
N ARG A 265 14.97 -4.01 15.72
CA ARG A 265 14.64 -2.72 16.30
C ARG A 265 15.65 -2.32 17.39
N ASN A 266 15.99 -3.26 18.27
CA ASN A 266 16.98 -3.03 19.32
C ASN A 266 18.40 -2.81 18.76
N ARG A 267 18.82 -3.56 17.72
CA ARG A 267 20.10 -3.34 17.02
C ARG A 267 20.17 -1.95 16.40
N THR A 268 19.07 -1.45 15.84
CA THR A 268 18.96 -0.08 15.35
C THR A 268 19.23 0.93 16.47
N ALA A 269 18.60 0.73 17.65
CA ALA A 269 18.82 1.59 18.81
C ALA A 269 20.29 1.60 19.26
N VAL A 270 20.89 0.43 19.41
CA VAL A 270 22.30 0.29 19.81
C VAL A 270 23.23 0.98 18.80
N MET A 271 22.98 0.84 17.50
CA MET A 271 23.81 1.45 16.47
C MET A 271 23.70 2.97 16.47
N LEU A 272 22.49 3.53 16.63
CA LEU A 272 22.26 4.95 16.80
C LEU A 272 23.01 5.50 18.03
N ASN A 273 22.96 4.80 19.16
CA ASN A 273 23.69 5.16 20.36
C ASN A 273 25.21 5.15 20.15
N ASN A 274 25.74 4.12 19.50
CA ASN A 274 27.18 4.00 19.24
C ASN A 274 27.70 5.12 18.33
N CYS A 275 26.94 5.49 17.28
CA CYS A 275 27.25 6.67 16.47
C CYS A 275 27.18 7.97 17.29
N GLY A 276 26.20 8.09 18.19
CA GLY A 276 26.12 9.22 19.13
C GLY A 276 27.34 9.33 20.01
N LEU A 277 27.80 8.21 20.60
CA LEU A 277 29.01 8.17 21.39
C LEU A 277 30.25 8.58 20.60
N ALA A 278 30.40 8.10 19.39
CA ALA A 278 31.52 8.42 18.53
C ALA A 278 31.60 9.89 18.11
N LEU A 279 30.46 10.60 18.10
CA LEU A 279 30.38 12.04 17.80
C LEU A 279 30.43 12.92 19.03
N LYS A 280 30.46 12.39 20.27
CA LYS A 280 30.33 13.13 21.53
C LYS A 280 31.32 14.29 21.67
N THR A 281 32.52 14.16 21.09
CA THR A 281 33.59 15.18 21.16
C THR A 281 33.67 16.07 19.93
N THR A 282 33.11 15.67 18.80
CA THR A 282 33.25 16.36 17.51
C THR A 282 31.99 17.07 17.04
N ASP A 283 30.82 16.51 17.35
CA ASP A 283 29.49 17.05 16.99
C ASP A 283 28.47 16.72 18.10
N LEU A 284 28.56 17.46 19.20
CA LEU A 284 27.72 17.23 20.37
C LEU A 284 26.22 17.33 20.10
N PRO A 285 25.71 18.32 19.32
CA PRO A 285 24.26 18.38 18.98
C PRO A 285 23.77 17.12 18.27
N ARG A 286 24.51 16.64 17.29
CA ARG A 286 24.15 15.42 16.54
C ARG A 286 24.27 14.17 17.40
N ALA A 287 25.29 14.09 18.26
CA ALA A 287 25.46 13.02 19.23
C ALA A 287 24.22 12.86 20.13
N VAL A 288 23.75 13.94 20.73
CA VAL A 288 22.54 13.97 21.57
C VAL A 288 21.29 13.60 20.78
N ALA A 289 21.16 14.09 19.54
CA ALA A 289 20.02 13.78 18.67
C ALA A 289 19.95 12.27 18.34
N LEU A 290 21.09 11.63 18.00
CA LEU A 290 21.16 10.20 17.73
C LEU A 290 20.84 9.36 18.97
N MET A 291 21.37 9.69 20.14
CA MET A 291 21.06 8.98 21.38
C MET A 291 19.59 9.13 21.79
N ARG A 292 18.99 10.31 21.65
CA ARG A 292 17.55 10.51 21.87
C ARG A 292 16.70 9.69 20.90
N ARG A 293 17.13 9.63 19.63
CA ARG A 293 16.45 8.81 18.64
C ARG A 293 16.58 7.32 18.95
N ALA A 294 17.70 6.86 19.48
CA ALA A 294 17.91 5.50 19.94
C ALA A 294 16.86 5.06 20.97
N LEU A 295 16.50 5.94 21.92
CA LEU A 295 15.47 5.65 22.92
C LEU A 295 14.09 5.35 22.36
N ALA A 296 13.76 5.83 21.14
CA ALA A 296 12.50 5.53 20.47
C ALA A 296 12.46 4.10 19.89
N PHE A 297 13.62 3.47 19.66
CA PHE A 297 13.73 2.15 19.04
C PHE A 297 14.14 1.06 20.01
N VAL A 298 14.72 1.40 21.17
CA VAL A 298 15.19 0.39 22.12
C VAL A 298 14.04 -0.42 22.71
N VAL A 299 14.22 -1.73 22.70
CA VAL A 299 13.26 -2.72 23.23
C VAL A 299 13.80 -3.32 24.54
N GLU A 300 15.08 -3.66 24.61
CA GLU A 300 15.69 -4.29 25.77
C GLU A 300 15.98 -3.27 26.89
N GLN A 301 15.54 -3.60 28.11
CA GLN A 301 15.64 -2.68 29.24
C GLN A 301 17.09 -2.38 29.63
N SER A 302 18.01 -3.34 29.48
CA SER A 302 19.44 -3.14 29.72
C SER A 302 20.06 -2.11 28.77
N ASP A 303 19.70 -2.20 27.48
CA ASP A 303 20.19 -1.26 26.48
C ASP A 303 19.57 0.13 26.66
N ARG A 304 18.29 0.18 27.05
CA ARG A 304 17.63 1.43 27.41
C ARG A 304 18.37 2.16 28.53
N ALA A 305 18.68 1.45 29.64
CA ALA A 305 19.40 2.01 30.76
C ALA A 305 20.80 2.53 30.34
N THR A 306 21.49 1.77 29.48
CA THR A 306 22.80 2.17 28.93
C THR A 306 22.69 3.46 28.08
N ILE A 307 21.67 3.56 27.23
CA ILE A 307 21.45 4.74 26.37
C ILE A 307 21.10 5.97 27.23
N GLU A 308 20.27 5.80 28.25
CA GLU A 308 19.90 6.86 29.21
C GLU A 308 21.13 7.36 29.99
N ASP A 309 21.98 6.46 30.47
CA ASP A 309 23.23 6.81 31.13
C ASP A 309 24.20 7.55 30.19
N ASN A 310 24.38 7.08 28.98
CA ASN A 310 25.18 7.73 27.96
C ASN A 310 24.68 9.16 27.68
N LEU A 311 23.37 9.35 27.61
CA LEU A 311 22.74 10.64 27.39
C LEU A 311 22.90 11.55 28.60
N ALA A 312 22.72 11.04 29.83
CA ALA A 312 22.88 11.81 31.10
C ALA A 312 24.31 12.27 31.30
N THR A 313 25.31 11.46 30.92
CA THR A 313 26.73 11.79 31.02
C THR A 313 27.24 12.66 29.84
N THR A 314 26.39 12.93 28.85
CA THR A 314 26.74 13.80 27.73
C THR A 314 26.41 15.25 28.08
N PRO A 315 27.37 16.21 27.93
CA PRO A 315 27.09 17.60 28.18
C PRO A 315 25.91 18.10 27.35
N THR A 316 24.95 18.77 28.00
CA THR A 316 23.81 19.33 27.27
C THR A 316 24.29 20.53 26.44
N PRO A 317 24.01 20.61 25.16
CA PRO A 317 24.35 21.79 24.34
C PRO A 317 23.75 23.05 24.97
N ARG A 318 24.53 24.14 25.04
CA ARG A 318 24.12 25.42 25.70
C ARG A 318 22.79 25.99 25.23
N TRP A 319 22.36 25.70 24.03
CA TRP A 319 21.05 26.11 23.49
C TRP A 319 19.86 25.42 24.18
N ASP A 320 20.03 24.20 24.69
CA ASP A 320 19.02 23.50 25.49
C ASP A 320 18.85 24.10 26.90
N GLN A 321 19.92 24.74 27.42
CA GLN A 321 19.89 25.40 28.75
C GLN A 321 19.23 26.77 28.70
N GLN A 322 19.03 27.34 27.51
CA GLN A 322 18.38 28.67 27.34
C GLN A 322 16.87 28.56 27.13
N GLN A 323 16.30 27.36 27.07
CA GLN A 323 14.85 27.20 27.22
C GLN A 323 14.55 27.35 28.73
N PRO A 324 13.94 28.46 29.18
CA PRO A 324 13.52 28.59 30.58
C PRO A 324 12.58 27.41 30.88
N ALA A 325 12.75 26.81 32.07
CA ALA A 325 11.84 25.85 32.64
C ALA A 325 10.46 26.51 32.80
N HIS A 326 9.72 26.58 31.72
CA HIS A 326 8.33 26.97 31.73
C HIS A 326 7.50 25.70 31.73
N GLY A 327 7.24 25.20 32.94
CA GLY A 327 5.99 24.54 33.26
C GLY A 327 4.84 25.51 33.09
N GLN A 328 4.61 25.97 31.87
CA GLN A 328 3.39 26.67 31.47
C GLN A 328 3.10 26.19 30.06
N ASN A 329 1.86 25.70 29.88
CA ASN A 329 1.29 25.42 28.58
C ASN A 329 1.79 26.43 27.56
N PRO A 330 2.19 26.03 26.34
CA PRO A 330 2.54 26.98 25.31
C PRO A 330 1.28 27.84 25.08
N VAL A 331 1.25 29.00 25.74
CA VAL A 331 0.41 30.10 25.30
C VAL A 331 0.86 30.36 23.89
N LEU A 332 0.02 29.96 22.95
CA LEU A 332 0.15 30.21 21.53
C LEU A 332 0.65 31.65 21.36
N SER A 333 1.91 31.79 20.95
CA SER A 333 2.50 33.10 20.69
C SER A 333 1.60 33.82 19.67
N PRO A 334 1.42 35.14 19.76
CA PRO A 334 0.49 35.93 18.96
C PRO A 334 1.01 36.13 17.54
N ARG A 335 1.12 35.04 16.76
CA ARG A 335 1.28 35.06 15.28
C ARG A 335 -0.04 34.93 14.55
N TRP A 336 -1.13 35.14 15.27
CA TRP A 336 -2.51 35.02 14.78
C TRP A 336 -2.97 36.11 13.78
N PRO A 337 -2.44 37.36 13.76
CA PRO A 337 -3.08 38.38 12.91
C PRO A 337 -2.97 38.10 11.42
N SER A 338 -1.87 37.51 10.92
CA SER A 338 -1.67 37.30 9.49
C SER A 338 -2.51 36.14 8.93
N ASN A 339 -2.61 35.04 9.69
CA ASN A 339 -3.39 33.88 9.26
C ASN A 339 -4.90 34.12 9.37
N LEU A 340 -5.33 34.92 10.38
CA LEU A 340 -6.73 35.32 10.55
C LEU A 340 -7.17 36.27 9.42
N ALA A 341 -6.31 37.18 8.96
CA ALA A 341 -6.60 38.09 7.85
C ALA A 341 -6.76 37.33 6.53
N VAL A 342 -5.86 36.35 6.26
CA VAL A 342 -5.96 35.49 5.07
C VAL A 342 -7.21 34.63 5.10
N PHE A 343 -7.55 34.08 6.28
CA PHE A 343 -8.76 33.29 6.47
C PHE A 343 -10.03 34.12 6.32
N ALA A 344 -10.07 35.32 6.90
CA ALA A 344 -11.20 36.25 6.77
C ALA A 344 -11.39 36.69 5.30
N ALA A 345 -10.29 36.95 4.56
CA ALA A 345 -10.34 37.28 3.14
C ALA A 345 -10.87 36.12 2.29
N PHE A 346 -10.47 34.89 2.62
CA PHE A 346 -10.96 33.69 1.96
C PHE A 346 -12.47 33.46 2.18
N ILE A 347 -12.93 33.59 3.44
CA ILE A 347 -14.36 33.52 3.78
C ILE A 347 -15.16 34.60 3.05
N ALA A 348 -14.67 35.82 3.00
CA ALA A 348 -15.32 36.92 2.32
C ALA A 348 -15.45 36.66 0.81
N ALA A 349 -14.40 36.12 0.19
CA ALA A 349 -14.38 35.79 -1.25
C ALA A 349 -15.37 34.64 -1.57
N VAL A 350 -15.39 33.58 -0.74
CA VAL A 350 -16.31 32.45 -0.89
C VAL A 350 -17.76 32.89 -0.65
N THR A 351 -17.99 33.76 0.33
CA THR A 351 -19.32 34.31 0.63
C THR A 351 -19.85 35.18 -0.52
N ALA A 352 -19.02 36.05 -1.07
CA ALA A 352 -19.36 36.89 -2.21
C ALA A 352 -19.67 36.06 -3.47
N PHE A 353 -18.92 34.99 -3.69
CA PHE A 353 -19.14 34.06 -4.79
C PHE A 353 -20.47 33.28 -4.64
N LEU A 354 -20.71 32.69 -3.46
CA LEU A 354 -21.94 31.93 -3.21
C LEU A 354 -23.19 32.80 -3.20
N SER A 355 -23.11 34.04 -2.71
CA SER A 355 -24.26 34.97 -2.74
C SER A 355 -24.61 35.44 -4.16
N GLY A 356 -23.63 35.55 -5.04
CA GLY A 356 -23.87 35.84 -6.45
C GLY A 356 -24.42 34.68 -7.27
N LEU A 357 -24.13 33.44 -6.81
CA LEU A 357 -24.51 32.21 -7.54
C LEU A 357 -25.91 31.70 -7.20
N LEU A 358 -26.37 31.88 -5.94
CA LEU A 358 -27.52 31.17 -5.40
C LEU A 358 -28.74 32.06 -5.17
N ASP A 359 -28.65 33.37 -5.45
CA ASP A 359 -29.70 34.35 -5.12
C ASP A 359 -30.23 34.17 -3.66
N ALA A 360 -29.40 33.61 -2.78
CA ALA A 360 -29.72 33.23 -1.44
C ALA A 360 -29.46 34.37 -0.44
N PRO A 361 -30.20 34.50 0.64
CA PRO A 361 -29.98 35.53 1.64
C PRO A 361 -28.52 35.40 2.20
N THR A 362 -27.84 36.53 2.30
CA THR A 362 -26.40 36.66 2.65
C THR A 362 -26.00 35.93 3.91
N TRP A 363 -26.88 35.78 4.89
CA TRP A 363 -26.61 35.06 6.13
C TRP A 363 -26.44 33.55 5.91
N LEU A 364 -27.18 32.95 4.95
CA LEU A 364 -27.12 31.52 4.65
C LEU A 364 -25.79 31.17 3.95
N THR A 365 -25.32 32.06 3.07
CA THR A 365 -24.04 31.91 2.38
C THR A 365 -22.84 32.09 3.32
N VAL A 366 -22.95 32.96 4.34
CA VAL A 366 -21.95 33.12 5.40
C VAL A 366 -21.87 31.83 6.24
N VAL A 367 -23.01 31.26 6.65
CA VAL A 367 -23.06 30.02 7.45
C VAL A 367 -22.46 28.85 6.65
N ALA A 368 -22.80 28.73 5.36
CA ALA A 368 -22.21 27.70 4.49
C ALA A 368 -20.71 27.88 4.31
N ALA A 369 -20.22 29.10 4.11
CA ALA A 369 -18.80 29.39 3.97
C ALA A 369 -18.02 29.09 5.26
N VAL A 370 -18.58 29.38 6.43
CA VAL A 370 -17.98 29.07 7.73
C VAL A 370 -17.92 27.57 7.95
N LEU A 371 -18.99 26.82 7.68
CA LEU A 371 -19.03 25.36 7.81
C LEU A 371 -18.06 24.67 6.82
N PHE A 372 -17.99 25.13 5.59
CA PHE A 372 -17.07 24.58 4.59
C PHE A 372 -15.59 24.87 4.89
N SER A 373 -15.32 25.99 5.58
CA SER A 373 -13.95 26.35 5.99
C SER A 373 -13.54 25.69 7.31
N TRP A 374 -14.51 25.32 8.15
CA TRP A 374 -14.25 24.73 9.47
C TRP A 374 -13.86 23.25 9.39
N LEU A 375 -14.41 22.48 8.42
CA LEU A 375 -14.09 21.07 8.24
C LEU A 375 -12.61 20.82 7.90
N PRO A 376 -12.02 21.50 6.88
CA PRO A 376 -10.60 21.34 6.60
C PRO A 376 -9.72 21.84 7.76
N MET A 377 -10.11 22.85 8.49
CA MET A 377 -9.32 23.36 9.60
C MET A 377 -9.26 22.38 10.79
N ARG A 378 -10.29 21.58 11.03
CA ARG A 378 -10.25 20.48 12.02
C ARG A 378 -9.33 19.34 11.62
N VAL A 379 -9.30 19.00 10.34
CA VAL A 379 -8.37 18.00 9.78
C VAL A 379 -6.93 18.50 9.89
N ILE A 380 -6.72 19.78 9.68
CA ILE A 380 -5.43 20.48 9.75
C ILE A 380 -4.85 20.53 11.19
N THR A 381 -5.70 20.76 12.21
CA THR A 381 -5.26 20.84 13.62
C THR A 381 -5.06 19.48 14.28
N ALA A 382 -5.49 18.37 13.66
CA ALA A 382 -5.39 17.02 14.20
C ALA A 382 -4.03 16.31 13.96
N GLY A 383 -2.98 17.04 13.63
CA GLY A 383 -1.60 16.50 13.67
C GLY A 383 -1.12 15.72 12.43
N TRP A 384 -1.88 15.66 11.35
CA TRP A 384 -1.54 14.95 10.10
C TRP A 384 -0.66 15.76 9.12
N TYR A 385 0.02 16.78 9.59
CA TYR A 385 0.58 17.88 8.79
C TYR A 385 1.94 17.64 8.13
N ARG A 386 2.57 16.48 8.22
CA ARG A 386 3.90 16.28 7.59
C ARG A 386 3.91 15.64 6.21
N SER A 387 2.81 15.04 5.78
CA SER A 387 2.75 14.38 4.45
C SER A 387 1.65 14.89 3.50
N MET A 388 0.81 15.84 3.91
CA MET A 388 -0.38 16.27 3.15
C MET A 388 -0.26 17.62 2.43
N GLY A 389 0.91 18.25 2.37
CA GLY A 389 1.10 19.47 1.57
C GLY A 389 0.67 19.29 0.11
N ASP A 390 0.98 18.13 -0.46
CA ASP A 390 0.68 17.82 -1.85
C ASP A 390 -0.79 17.40 -2.08
N VAL A 391 -1.38 16.67 -1.13
CA VAL A 391 -2.78 16.19 -1.24
C VAL A 391 -3.77 17.35 -1.08
N THR A 392 -3.50 18.29 -0.16
CA THR A 392 -4.39 19.46 0.03
C THR A 392 -4.39 20.36 -1.21
N THR A 393 -3.25 20.53 -1.85
CA THR A 393 -3.12 21.29 -3.12
C THR A 393 -3.87 20.57 -4.24
N PHE A 394 -3.83 19.24 -4.29
CA PHE A 394 -4.52 18.44 -5.31
C PHE A 394 -6.05 18.43 -5.10
N VAL A 395 -6.53 18.30 -3.87
CA VAL A 395 -7.97 18.29 -3.56
C VAL A 395 -8.58 19.68 -3.76
N VAL A 396 -7.93 20.75 -3.30
CA VAL A 396 -8.41 22.11 -3.51
C VAL A 396 -8.32 22.49 -4.99
N GLY A 397 -7.27 22.10 -5.70
CA GLY A 397 -7.14 22.25 -7.14
C GLY A 397 -8.19 21.47 -7.92
N GLY A 398 -8.48 20.21 -7.51
CA GLY A 398 -9.49 19.35 -8.12
C GLY A 398 -10.92 19.90 -7.93
N LEU A 399 -11.25 20.34 -6.72
CA LEU A 399 -12.56 20.96 -6.43
C LEU A 399 -12.74 22.31 -7.16
N ALA A 400 -11.68 23.11 -7.26
CA ALA A 400 -11.70 24.35 -8.04
C ALA A 400 -11.85 24.06 -9.55
N PHE A 401 -11.24 22.99 -10.07
CA PHE A 401 -11.38 22.57 -11.46
C PHE A 401 -12.78 22.03 -11.77
N VAL A 402 -13.34 21.18 -10.91
CA VAL A 402 -14.69 20.62 -11.06
C VAL A 402 -15.76 21.72 -10.91
N GLY A 403 -15.60 22.62 -9.94
CA GLY A 403 -16.48 23.77 -9.76
C GLY A 403 -16.38 24.76 -10.93
N GLY A 404 -15.18 25.00 -11.43
CA GLY A 404 -14.93 25.83 -12.61
C GLY A 404 -15.49 25.23 -13.91
N TRP A 405 -15.38 23.90 -14.08
CA TRP A 405 -15.95 23.17 -15.22
C TRP A 405 -17.48 23.18 -15.21
N TRP A 406 -18.10 23.02 -14.02
CA TRP A 406 -19.55 23.07 -13.88
C TRP A 406 -20.10 24.50 -14.13
N ALA A 407 -19.44 25.52 -13.56
CA ALA A 407 -19.76 26.91 -13.77
C ALA A 407 -19.56 27.35 -15.24
N TYR A 408 -18.57 26.83 -15.94
CA TYR A 408 -18.33 27.09 -17.38
C TYR A 408 -19.49 26.59 -18.25
N ARG A 409 -20.18 25.55 -17.83
CA ARG A 409 -21.28 24.94 -18.59
C ARG A 409 -22.60 25.70 -18.46
N GLU A 410 -22.78 26.46 -17.36
CA GLU A 410 -24.08 27.06 -16.99
C GLU A 410 -24.07 28.62 -16.95
N LEU A 411 -22.91 29.28 -16.99
CA LEU A 411 -22.80 30.73 -16.81
C LEU A 411 -22.17 31.43 -18.03
N PRO A 412 -22.62 32.67 -18.37
CA PRO A 412 -21.98 33.44 -19.44
C PRO A 412 -20.54 33.81 -19.06
N PHE A 413 -19.63 33.70 -20.04
CA PHE A 413 -18.18 33.82 -19.88
C PHE A 413 -17.71 35.10 -19.15
N ALA A 414 -18.45 36.21 -19.29
CA ALA A 414 -18.16 37.49 -18.63
C ALA A 414 -18.23 37.44 -17.08
N ALA A 415 -19.03 36.51 -16.52
CA ALA A 415 -19.15 36.37 -15.07
C ALA A 415 -18.06 35.47 -14.46
N LEU A 416 -17.41 34.66 -15.29
CA LEU A 416 -16.35 33.71 -14.87
C LEU A 416 -14.94 34.33 -14.91
N ALA A 417 -14.72 35.37 -15.73
CA ALA A 417 -13.40 35.96 -15.90
C ALA A 417 -12.75 36.42 -14.57
N PRO A 418 -13.42 37.12 -13.65
CA PRO A 418 -12.82 37.52 -12.36
C PRO A 418 -12.43 36.34 -11.48
N PHE A 419 -13.23 35.26 -11.50
CA PHE A 419 -12.96 34.05 -10.73
C PHE A 419 -11.74 33.29 -11.27
N LEU A 420 -11.65 33.12 -12.59
CA LEU A 420 -10.50 32.47 -13.23
C LEU A 420 -9.21 33.25 -13.01
N TRP A 421 -9.27 34.60 -13.07
CA TRP A 421 -8.12 35.46 -12.78
C TRP A 421 -7.71 35.38 -11.30
N SER A 422 -8.65 35.26 -10.37
CA SER A 422 -8.36 35.09 -8.94
C SER A 422 -7.73 33.73 -8.64
N CYS A 423 -8.22 32.65 -9.25
CA CYS A 423 -7.64 31.32 -9.14
C CYS A 423 -6.24 31.26 -9.75
N LEU A 424 -6.02 31.89 -10.90
CA LEU A 424 -4.72 31.96 -11.56
C LEU A 424 -3.71 32.76 -10.72
N ALA A 425 -4.12 33.91 -10.21
CA ALA A 425 -3.29 34.76 -9.34
C ALA A 425 -2.92 34.00 -8.03
N PHE A 426 -3.87 33.30 -7.42
CA PHE A 426 -3.62 32.49 -6.22
C PHE A 426 -2.64 31.33 -6.50
N THR A 427 -2.81 30.63 -7.64
CA THR A 427 -1.94 29.51 -8.03
C THR A 427 -0.52 29.96 -8.36
N LEU A 428 -0.36 31.14 -8.93
CA LEU A 428 0.94 31.71 -9.27
C LEU A 428 1.66 32.38 -8.08
N VAL A 429 0.91 32.96 -7.14
CA VAL A 429 1.47 33.70 -6.00
C VAL A 429 1.74 32.80 -4.80
N SER A 430 0.94 31.75 -4.60
CA SER A 430 1.06 30.84 -3.44
C SER A 430 2.44 30.16 -3.33
N PRO A 431 3.08 29.66 -4.41
CA PRO A 431 4.43 29.08 -4.33
C PRO A 431 5.50 30.14 -3.98
N PHE A 432 5.35 31.38 -4.46
CA PHE A 432 6.27 32.47 -4.16
C PHE A 432 6.19 32.93 -2.71
N VAL A 433 4.98 33.03 -2.18
CA VAL A 433 4.76 33.35 -0.76
C VAL A 433 5.28 32.22 0.13
N TYR A 434 5.10 30.95 -0.27
CA TYR A 434 5.64 29.81 0.43
C TYR A 434 7.17 29.77 0.41
N ALA A 435 7.81 30.06 -0.72
CA ALA A 435 9.26 30.15 -0.85
C ALA A 435 9.86 31.27 0.01
N LEU A 436 9.24 32.45 0.03
CA LEU A 436 9.65 33.59 0.87
C LEU A 436 9.52 33.32 2.37
N VAL A 437 8.49 32.57 2.78
CA VAL A 437 8.29 32.19 4.18
C VAL A 437 9.23 31.05 4.59
N ALA A 438 9.58 30.13 3.67
CA ALA A 438 10.53 29.05 3.90
C ALA A 438 11.97 29.57 3.99
N ASP A 439 12.37 30.51 3.12
CA ASP A 439 13.72 31.11 3.09
C ASP A 439 13.98 31.99 4.31
N GLY A 440 12.98 32.70 4.80
CA GLY A 440 13.07 33.46 6.05
C GLY A 440 13.25 32.61 7.33
N ARG A 441 13.15 31.28 7.25
CA ARG A 441 13.43 30.35 8.35
C ARG A 441 14.87 29.84 8.40
N ASN A 442 15.60 29.94 7.29
CA ASN A 442 17.00 29.46 7.21
C ASN A 442 18.03 30.55 7.58
N HIS A 443 17.60 31.78 7.86
CA HIS A 443 18.46 32.91 8.24
C HIS A 443 18.25 33.40 9.66
N ARG A 444 17.70 32.58 10.57
CA ARG A 444 17.66 32.90 12.01
C ARG A 444 18.12 31.75 12.88
#